data_cc0e31aae94290def06c2163e0517839
#
_entry.id   cc0e31aae94290def06c2163e0517839
#
_cell.length_a   1.000
_cell.length_b   1.000
_cell.length_c   1.000
_cell.angle_alpha   90.00
_cell.angle_beta   90.00
_cell.angle_gamma   90.00
#
_symmetry.space_group_name_H-M   'P 1'
#
loop_
_entity.id
_entity.type
_entity.pdbx_description
1 polymer ?
#
loop_
_entity_poly.entity_id
_entity_poly.type
_entity_poly.pdbx_seq_one_letter_code
_entity_poly.pdbx_strand_id
1 'polypeptide(L)'
;IAFMSFSKKAATEAKTRALRDLDLDSKDMIYFRTLHSLAFSWLGLSTAEVMSGRDYNELGALVGLDFRTTQTLNMEEGPLFSIGAGGDSYMSLIQYARVKQTDLQDEFHRGLNFMNMSWQQLSVLDKAYKDFKERKGKIDFIDMIERFIKAGTSPKFHMLIIDEAQDLAPIQWKMVKDVLVPNSEHVYYAGDDDQAIYSWMGVDVKHFLQASHQKILLEKSHRVPNHIHAWAENITDQISIREKKEWVPTEEKGMVTWHNDILDVDMREGEWLILTRTNYIANKVCHKLREEGYIFWREGEGWSVSLNILLAIEVWISLQKGRAVEPNLLKVFAKFIDPSLITRAGRKAMGNLVDDLEYNLDHLKNLCGFKAHNFMGWQKVLKLSEQVVAYIVSTRRRGEKILSEDPRIRVSTIHRAKGGEADNVAILMDSTKACVESEDQDAERRVWYVGMTRAKKELHIIEKSGRYGFDL
;
A
#
# COMPACT_ATOMS: atom_id res chain seq x y z
N ILE A 1 -10.54 18.29 -20.71
CA ILE A 1 -9.25 17.92 -20.14
C ILE A 1 -9.34 16.50 -19.60
N ALA A 2 -8.30 15.69 -19.86
CA ALA A 2 -8.12 14.38 -19.24
C ALA A 2 -6.87 14.40 -18.36
N PHE A 3 -7.00 13.87 -17.16
CA PHE A 3 -5.89 13.65 -16.23
C PHE A 3 -5.82 12.16 -15.90
N MET A 4 -4.77 11.51 -16.36
CA MET A 4 -4.54 10.08 -16.16
C MET A 4 -3.36 9.90 -15.21
N SER A 5 -3.51 9.09 -14.20
CA SER A 5 -2.42 8.77 -13.28
C SER A 5 -2.25 7.25 -13.12
N PHE A 6 -1.08 6.85 -12.66
CA PHE A 6 -0.79 5.46 -12.33
C PHE A 6 -1.68 4.96 -11.18
N SER A 7 -1.93 5.77 -10.16
CA SER A 7 -2.70 5.37 -8.99
C SER A 7 -4.02 6.13 -8.85
N LYS A 8 -5.05 5.47 -8.27
CA LYS A 8 -6.32 6.10 -7.93
C LYS A 8 -6.13 7.25 -6.92
N LYS A 9 -5.25 7.06 -5.94
CA LYS A 9 -4.96 8.09 -4.93
C LYS A 9 -4.53 9.39 -5.59
N ALA A 10 -3.56 9.33 -6.50
CA ALA A 10 -3.09 10.51 -7.23
C ALA A 10 -4.18 11.12 -8.11
N ALA A 11 -4.95 10.30 -8.84
CA ALA A 11 -6.07 10.81 -9.65
C ALA A 11 -7.16 11.48 -8.79
N THR A 12 -7.47 10.91 -7.60
CA THR A 12 -8.44 11.49 -6.67
C THR A 12 -7.92 12.78 -6.06
N GLU A 13 -6.66 12.82 -5.67
CA GLU A 13 -6.03 14.02 -5.12
C GLU A 13 -6.00 15.16 -6.15
N ALA A 14 -5.59 14.88 -7.38
CA ALA A 14 -5.63 15.85 -8.48
C ALA A 14 -7.04 16.38 -8.70
N LYS A 15 -8.06 15.50 -8.72
CA LYS A 15 -9.46 15.91 -8.82
C LYS A 15 -9.87 16.82 -7.66
N THR A 16 -9.54 16.47 -6.43
CA THR A 16 -9.89 17.25 -5.23
C THR A 16 -9.24 18.64 -5.26
N ARG A 17 -7.95 18.70 -5.62
CA ARG A 17 -7.22 19.97 -5.75
C ARG A 17 -7.81 20.84 -6.86
N ALA A 18 -8.09 20.27 -8.03
CA ALA A 18 -8.66 20.99 -9.14
C ALA A 18 -10.07 21.56 -8.84
N LEU A 19 -10.91 20.80 -8.13
CA LEU A 19 -12.21 21.28 -7.64
C LEU A 19 -12.07 22.45 -6.67
N ARG A 20 -11.07 22.38 -5.77
CA ARG A 20 -10.85 23.43 -4.77
C ARG A 20 -10.23 24.68 -5.36
N ASP A 21 -9.23 24.54 -6.24
CA ASP A 21 -8.33 25.62 -6.63
C ASP A 21 -8.74 26.28 -7.97
N LEU A 22 -9.53 25.57 -8.81
CA LEU A 22 -9.90 26.03 -10.16
C LEU A 22 -11.40 26.30 -10.33
N ASP A 23 -12.22 26.20 -9.27
CA ASP A 23 -13.67 26.40 -9.28
C ASP A 23 -14.39 25.61 -10.39
N LEU A 24 -13.99 24.35 -10.60
CA LEU A 24 -14.54 23.46 -11.61
C LEU A 24 -15.67 22.60 -11.04
N ASP A 25 -16.66 22.22 -11.88
CA ASP A 25 -17.71 21.27 -11.46
C ASP A 25 -17.17 19.82 -11.54
N SER A 26 -17.60 19.00 -10.60
CA SER A 26 -17.24 17.57 -10.58
C SER A 26 -17.67 16.82 -11.84
N LYS A 27 -18.69 17.33 -12.55
CA LYS A 27 -19.17 16.79 -13.83
C LYS A 27 -18.16 16.97 -14.97
N ASP A 28 -17.31 18.00 -14.89
CA ASP A 28 -16.29 18.28 -15.90
C ASP A 28 -15.06 17.40 -15.75
N MET A 29 -14.97 16.66 -14.63
CA MET A 29 -13.80 15.86 -14.26
C MET A 29 -14.01 14.36 -14.39
N ILE A 30 -14.83 13.91 -15.33
CA ILE A 30 -15.11 12.49 -15.58
C ILE A 30 -13.87 11.72 -16.04
N TYR A 31 -12.87 12.41 -16.59
CA TYR A 31 -11.62 11.85 -17.07
C TYR A 31 -10.42 12.08 -16.13
N PHE A 32 -10.66 12.39 -14.85
CA PHE A 32 -9.64 12.35 -13.80
C PHE A 32 -9.62 10.94 -13.17
N ARG A 33 -8.80 10.04 -13.74
CA ARG A 33 -8.83 8.60 -13.40
C ARG A 33 -7.54 7.86 -13.77
N THR A 34 -7.48 6.57 -13.48
CA THR A 34 -6.39 5.71 -13.95
C THR A 34 -6.65 5.23 -15.37
N LEU A 35 -5.58 4.80 -16.09
CA LEU A 35 -5.69 4.22 -17.43
C LEU A 35 -6.62 3.00 -17.45
N HIS A 36 -6.54 2.13 -16.44
CA HIS A 36 -7.44 0.97 -16.30
C HIS A 36 -8.89 1.39 -16.12
N SER A 37 -9.15 2.40 -15.29
CA SER A 37 -10.50 2.92 -15.09
C SER A 37 -11.08 3.55 -16.37
N LEU A 38 -10.25 4.20 -17.19
CA LEU A 38 -10.66 4.70 -18.50
C LEU A 38 -11.01 3.53 -19.43
N ALA A 39 -10.14 2.53 -19.55
CA ALA A 39 -10.37 1.37 -20.40
C ALA A 39 -11.63 0.59 -19.98
N PHE A 40 -11.81 0.36 -18.68
CA PHE A 40 -13.00 -0.29 -18.12
C PHE A 40 -14.29 0.42 -18.53
N SER A 41 -14.34 1.74 -18.31
CA SER A 41 -15.53 2.55 -18.60
C SER A 41 -15.79 2.67 -20.11
N TRP A 42 -14.73 2.88 -20.92
CA TRP A 42 -14.85 3.08 -22.36
C TRP A 42 -15.29 1.82 -23.11
N LEU A 43 -14.79 0.67 -22.66
CA LEU A 43 -15.20 -0.63 -23.23
C LEU A 43 -16.56 -1.12 -22.73
N GLY A 44 -17.22 -0.39 -21.82
CA GLY A 44 -18.51 -0.78 -21.26
C GLY A 44 -18.47 -2.08 -20.44
N LEU A 45 -17.31 -2.39 -19.82
CA LEU A 45 -17.11 -3.62 -19.06
C LEU A 45 -17.89 -3.61 -17.75
N SER A 46 -18.30 -4.78 -17.31
CA SER A 46 -18.90 -4.99 -15.98
C SER A 46 -17.89 -5.63 -15.02
N THR A 47 -18.06 -5.40 -13.72
CA THR A 47 -17.23 -6.05 -12.69
C THR A 47 -17.38 -7.58 -12.71
N ALA A 48 -18.51 -8.10 -13.20
CA ALA A 48 -18.74 -9.52 -13.35
C ALA A 48 -17.85 -10.18 -14.42
N GLU A 49 -17.34 -9.41 -15.39
CA GLU A 49 -16.42 -9.91 -16.41
C GLU A 49 -14.98 -9.96 -15.93
N VAL A 50 -14.63 -9.23 -14.86
CA VAL A 50 -13.27 -9.19 -14.35
C VAL A 50 -12.98 -10.42 -13.49
N MET A 51 -11.78 -11.02 -13.65
CA MET A 51 -11.31 -12.13 -12.83
C MET A 51 -11.33 -11.75 -11.34
N SER A 52 -11.96 -12.58 -10.54
CA SER A 52 -12.05 -12.43 -9.08
C SER A 52 -11.16 -13.46 -8.36
N GLY A 53 -10.95 -13.29 -7.05
CA GLY A 53 -10.25 -14.28 -6.25
C GLY A 53 -10.87 -15.68 -6.31
N ARG A 54 -12.20 -15.78 -6.51
CA ARG A 54 -12.88 -17.07 -6.72
C ARG A 54 -12.49 -17.71 -8.05
N ASP A 55 -12.37 -16.91 -9.11
CA ASP A 55 -11.97 -17.38 -10.43
C ASP A 55 -10.53 -17.91 -10.40
N TYR A 56 -9.60 -17.23 -9.69
CA TYR A 56 -8.23 -17.71 -9.49
C TYR A 56 -8.19 -19.00 -8.66
N ASN A 57 -9.01 -19.14 -7.62
CA ASN A 57 -9.08 -20.37 -6.85
C ASN A 57 -9.63 -21.54 -7.69
N GLU A 58 -10.63 -21.29 -8.54
CA GLU A 58 -11.16 -22.29 -9.46
C GLU A 58 -10.10 -22.70 -10.50
N LEU A 59 -9.39 -21.76 -11.07
CA LEU A 59 -8.26 -22.03 -11.96
C LEU A 59 -7.18 -22.87 -11.25
N GLY A 60 -6.83 -22.50 -10.01
CA GLY A 60 -5.86 -23.22 -9.19
C GLY A 60 -6.24 -24.68 -8.97
N ALA A 61 -7.51 -24.93 -8.67
CA ALA A 61 -8.03 -26.29 -8.51
C ALA A 61 -7.93 -27.11 -9.82
N LEU A 62 -8.08 -26.48 -10.98
CA LEU A 62 -7.95 -27.15 -12.29
C LEU A 62 -6.52 -27.54 -12.63
N VAL A 63 -5.54 -26.73 -12.21
CA VAL A 63 -4.11 -26.94 -12.56
C VAL A 63 -3.27 -27.49 -11.40
N GLY A 64 -3.87 -27.74 -10.23
CA GLY A 64 -3.18 -28.24 -9.04
C GLY A 64 -2.24 -27.20 -8.41
N LEU A 65 -2.53 -25.90 -8.52
CA LEU A 65 -1.75 -24.80 -7.96
C LEU A 65 -2.58 -23.98 -6.97
N ASP A 66 -1.91 -23.44 -5.93
CA ASP A 66 -2.55 -22.58 -4.95
C ASP A 66 -2.21 -21.09 -5.24
N PHE A 67 -3.24 -20.26 -5.32
CA PHE A 67 -3.14 -18.81 -5.53
C PHE A 67 -3.60 -18.08 -4.27
N ARG A 68 -2.67 -17.49 -3.52
CA ARG A 68 -2.95 -16.83 -2.24
C ARG A 68 -3.05 -15.31 -2.35
N THR A 69 -2.27 -14.72 -3.23
CA THR A 69 -2.10 -13.27 -3.32
C THR A 69 -2.98 -12.60 -4.35
N THR A 70 -3.51 -13.34 -5.31
CA THR A 70 -4.44 -12.85 -6.35
C THR A 70 -5.81 -12.46 -5.79
N GLN A 71 -6.08 -12.68 -4.51
CA GLN A 71 -7.36 -12.36 -3.87
C GLN A 71 -7.58 -10.86 -3.59
N THR A 72 -6.53 -10.04 -3.66
CA THR A 72 -6.55 -8.58 -3.36
C THR A 72 -6.27 -7.73 -4.59
N LEU A 73 -6.79 -8.11 -5.75
CA LEU A 73 -6.66 -7.31 -6.96
C LEU A 73 -7.52 -6.04 -6.81
N ASN A 74 -6.87 -4.92 -6.54
CA ASN A 74 -7.49 -3.61 -6.65
C ASN A 74 -7.60 -3.25 -8.13
N MET A 75 -8.82 -3.06 -8.63
CA MET A 75 -9.10 -2.61 -10.00
C MET A 75 -8.41 -1.27 -10.36
N GLU A 76 -7.83 -0.61 -9.39
CA GLU A 76 -7.38 0.77 -9.45
C GLU A 76 -5.86 0.91 -9.57
N GLU A 77 -5.10 -0.09 -9.12
CA GLU A 77 -3.62 -0.05 -9.09
C GLU A 77 -2.97 -0.96 -10.16
N GLY A 78 -3.78 -1.69 -10.92
CA GLY A 78 -3.27 -2.69 -11.87
C GLY A 78 -2.85 -4.00 -11.17
N PRO A 79 -2.27 -4.95 -11.90
CA PRO A 79 -1.83 -6.22 -11.33
C PRO A 79 -0.71 -5.99 -10.34
N LEU A 80 -0.98 -6.18 -9.05
CA LEU A 80 0.04 -6.27 -8.01
C LEU A 80 0.74 -7.62 -8.19
N PHE A 81 1.92 -7.61 -8.79
CA PHE A 81 2.78 -8.79 -8.82
C PHE A 81 3.23 -9.08 -7.40
N SER A 82 2.75 -10.17 -6.85
CA SER A 82 3.24 -10.66 -5.59
C SER A 82 4.21 -11.79 -5.85
N ILE A 83 5.44 -11.65 -5.41
CA ILE A 83 6.40 -12.74 -5.38
C ILE A 83 5.98 -13.65 -4.22
N GLY A 84 5.02 -14.53 -4.49
CA GLY A 84 4.55 -15.59 -3.60
C GLY A 84 5.25 -16.91 -3.90
N ALA A 85 4.93 -17.95 -3.15
CA ALA A 85 5.32 -19.32 -3.47
C ALA A 85 4.24 -20.02 -4.33
N GLY A 86 4.63 -21.01 -5.11
CA GLY A 86 3.69 -21.84 -5.87
C GLY A 86 3.05 -21.14 -7.05
N GLY A 87 1.71 -21.23 -7.18
CA GLY A 87 0.93 -20.68 -8.30
C GLY A 87 1.11 -19.19 -8.51
N ASP A 88 1.27 -18.43 -7.43
CA ASP A 88 1.47 -16.98 -7.50
C ASP A 88 2.74 -16.58 -8.29
N SER A 89 3.84 -17.32 -8.11
CA SER A 89 5.10 -17.06 -8.84
C SER A 89 4.94 -17.32 -10.34
N TYR A 90 4.28 -18.42 -10.72
CA TYR A 90 4.00 -18.72 -12.13
C TYR A 90 3.10 -17.65 -12.76
N MET A 91 2.02 -17.26 -12.06
CA MET A 91 1.11 -16.23 -12.55
C MET A 91 1.82 -14.87 -12.68
N SER A 92 2.67 -14.52 -11.71
CA SER A 92 3.45 -13.28 -11.77
C SER A 92 4.34 -13.22 -13.01
N LEU A 93 4.98 -14.33 -13.39
CA LEU A 93 5.82 -14.36 -14.60
C LEU A 93 4.98 -14.25 -15.89
N ILE A 94 3.82 -14.92 -15.96
CA ILE A 94 2.89 -14.77 -17.09
C ILE A 94 2.46 -13.30 -17.24
N GLN A 95 2.07 -12.67 -16.16
CA GLN A 95 1.63 -11.27 -16.15
C GLN A 95 2.79 -10.32 -16.50
N TYR A 96 3.98 -10.58 -15.96
CA TYR A 96 5.18 -9.79 -16.23
C TYR A 96 5.54 -9.78 -17.72
N ALA A 97 5.58 -10.96 -18.36
CA ALA A 97 5.85 -11.07 -19.79
C ALA A 97 4.82 -10.29 -20.63
N ARG A 98 3.53 -10.39 -20.29
CA ARG A 98 2.44 -9.67 -20.97
C ARG A 98 2.54 -8.16 -20.79
N VAL A 99 2.83 -7.69 -19.57
CA VAL A 99 3.00 -6.25 -19.27
C VAL A 99 4.17 -5.66 -20.04
N LYS A 100 5.28 -6.41 -20.13
CA LYS A 100 6.46 -6.02 -20.94
C LYS A 100 6.24 -6.21 -22.44
N GLN A 101 5.20 -6.93 -22.85
CA GLN A 101 4.97 -7.34 -24.23
C GLN A 101 6.12 -8.17 -24.81
N THR A 102 6.70 -9.04 -24.00
CA THR A 102 7.77 -9.97 -24.34
C THR A 102 7.25 -11.41 -24.38
N ASP A 103 7.99 -12.30 -25.03
CA ASP A 103 7.65 -13.71 -25.04
C ASP A 103 7.84 -14.34 -23.65
N LEU A 104 6.89 -15.19 -23.23
CA LEU A 104 6.92 -15.83 -21.91
C LEU A 104 8.12 -16.79 -21.76
N GLN A 105 8.51 -17.46 -22.83
CA GLN A 105 9.64 -18.38 -22.80
C GLN A 105 10.96 -17.61 -22.67
N ASP A 106 11.08 -16.48 -23.34
CA ASP A 106 12.24 -15.60 -23.21
C ASP A 106 12.39 -15.06 -21.79
N GLU A 107 11.29 -14.61 -21.17
CA GLU A 107 11.33 -14.13 -19.79
C GLU A 107 11.63 -15.26 -18.78
N PHE A 108 11.13 -16.47 -19.04
CA PHE A 108 11.48 -17.65 -18.24
C PHE A 108 12.98 -17.95 -18.30
N HIS A 109 13.61 -17.89 -19.48
CA HIS A 109 15.02 -18.17 -19.67
C HIS A 109 15.97 -17.06 -19.21
N ARG A 110 15.49 -15.79 -19.14
CA ARG A 110 16.28 -14.64 -18.64
C ARG A 110 16.56 -14.70 -17.14
N GLY A 111 16.14 -15.74 -16.45
CA GLY A 111 16.52 -15.95 -15.07
C GLY A 111 15.63 -15.26 -14.02
N LEU A 112 14.46 -14.75 -14.40
CA LEU A 112 13.41 -14.44 -13.41
C LEU A 112 12.89 -15.74 -12.74
N ASN A 113 13.72 -16.75 -12.72
CA ASN A 113 13.44 -18.08 -12.20
C ASN A 113 13.43 -18.04 -10.67
N PHE A 114 12.37 -17.45 -10.13
CA PHE A 114 12.12 -17.46 -8.71
C PHE A 114 11.75 -18.88 -8.30
N MET A 115 12.72 -19.61 -7.77
CA MET A 115 12.53 -20.88 -7.07
C MET A 115 11.97 -22.05 -7.92
N ASN A 116 12.82 -22.80 -8.56
CA ASN A 116 12.51 -24.13 -9.12
C ASN A 116 11.24 -24.22 -9.98
N MET A 117 10.90 -23.17 -10.74
CA MET A 117 9.79 -23.21 -11.68
C MET A 117 10.11 -24.17 -12.85
N SER A 118 9.13 -24.99 -13.22
CA SER A 118 9.19 -25.84 -14.41
C SER A 118 8.56 -25.11 -15.61
N TRP A 119 9.26 -25.07 -16.74
CA TRP A 119 8.68 -24.57 -18.00
C TRP A 119 7.39 -25.29 -18.37
N GLN A 120 7.35 -26.62 -18.16
CA GLN A 120 6.14 -27.39 -18.46
C GLN A 120 4.95 -26.93 -17.64
N GLN A 121 5.13 -26.73 -16.34
CA GLN A 121 4.06 -26.23 -15.47
C GLN A 121 3.64 -24.82 -15.83
N LEU A 122 4.59 -23.93 -16.14
CA LEU A 122 4.32 -22.56 -16.55
C LEU A 122 3.50 -22.53 -17.86
N SER A 123 3.91 -23.30 -18.87
CA SER A 123 3.21 -23.33 -20.17
C SER A 123 1.81 -23.95 -20.06
N VAL A 124 1.64 -24.97 -19.20
CA VAL A 124 0.32 -25.56 -18.91
C VAL A 124 -0.57 -24.52 -18.21
N LEU A 125 -0.04 -23.81 -17.23
CA LEU A 125 -0.80 -22.74 -16.56
C LEU A 125 -1.19 -21.62 -17.51
N ASP A 126 -0.26 -21.12 -18.33
CA ASP A 126 -0.54 -20.04 -19.29
C ASP A 126 -1.66 -20.43 -20.24
N LYS A 127 -1.61 -21.66 -20.79
CA LYS A 127 -2.69 -22.18 -21.63
C LYS A 127 -4.00 -22.31 -20.87
N ALA A 128 -3.97 -22.94 -19.71
CA ALA A 128 -5.19 -23.13 -18.88
C ALA A 128 -5.80 -21.80 -18.47
N TYR A 129 -4.99 -20.79 -18.19
CA TYR A 129 -5.43 -19.44 -17.85
C TYR A 129 -6.16 -18.75 -19.01
N LYS A 130 -5.59 -18.83 -20.22
CA LYS A 130 -6.23 -18.30 -21.44
C LYS A 130 -7.55 -19.00 -21.72
N ASP A 131 -7.56 -20.34 -21.73
CA ASP A 131 -8.74 -21.18 -21.96
C ASP A 131 -9.82 -20.93 -20.88
N PHE A 132 -9.44 -20.74 -19.63
CA PHE A 132 -10.33 -20.43 -18.51
C PHE A 132 -11.05 -19.09 -18.73
N LYS A 133 -10.29 -18.04 -19.04
CA LYS A 133 -10.86 -16.71 -19.31
C LYS A 133 -11.83 -16.74 -20.49
N GLU A 134 -11.45 -17.39 -21.56
CA GLU A 134 -12.32 -17.52 -22.75
C GLU A 134 -13.63 -18.26 -22.46
N ARG A 135 -13.56 -19.42 -21.82
CA ARG A 135 -14.75 -20.23 -21.47
C ARG A 135 -15.69 -19.54 -20.49
N LYS A 136 -15.15 -18.75 -19.55
CA LYS A 136 -15.94 -18.06 -18.52
C LYS A 136 -16.37 -16.64 -18.94
N GLY A 137 -15.93 -16.16 -20.11
CA GLY A 137 -16.15 -14.78 -20.52
C GLY A 137 -15.47 -13.79 -19.59
N LYS A 138 -14.30 -14.16 -19.03
CA LYS A 138 -13.56 -13.33 -18.08
C LYS A 138 -12.38 -12.61 -18.72
N ILE A 139 -11.99 -11.51 -18.10
CA ILE A 139 -10.79 -10.74 -18.44
C ILE A 139 -10.00 -10.42 -17.19
N ASP A 140 -8.71 -10.29 -17.32
CA ASP A 140 -7.85 -9.68 -16.31
C ASP A 140 -7.57 -8.19 -16.63
N PHE A 141 -6.80 -7.52 -15.78
CA PHE A 141 -6.47 -6.11 -15.97
C PHE A 141 -5.61 -5.86 -17.23
N ILE A 142 -4.76 -6.83 -17.60
CA ILE A 142 -3.93 -6.71 -18.80
C ILE A 142 -4.79 -6.86 -20.04
N ASP A 143 -5.72 -7.84 -20.07
CA ASP A 143 -6.69 -8.00 -21.16
C ASP A 143 -7.50 -6.71 -21.38
N MET A 144 -7.83 -6.00 -20.30
CA MET A 144 -8.56 -4.74 -20.39
C MET A 144 -7.79 -3.68 -21.19
N ILE A 145 -6.49 -3.53 -20.91
CA ILE A 145 -5.62 -2.61 -21.67
C ILE A 145 -5.42 -3.12 -23.09
N GLU A 146 -5.18 -4.43 -23.29
CA GLU A 146 -5.04 -5.03 -24.62
C GLU A 146 -6.29 -4.82 -25.48
N ARG A 147 -7.48 -5.02 -24.93
CA ARG A 147 -8.76 -4.77 -25.61
C ARG A 147 -8.95 -3.30 -25.97
N PHE A 148 -8.56 -2.39 -25.08
CA PHE A 148 -8.62 -0.95 -25.36
C PHE A 148 -7.69 -0.57 -26.52
N ILE A 149 -6.45 -1.07 -26.52
CA ILE A 149 -5.50 -0.85 -27.61
C ILE A 149 -6.06 -1.42 -28.93
N LYS A 150 -6.61 -2.65 -28.89
CA LYS A 150 -7.19 -3.31 -30.07
C LYS A 150 -8.40 -2.55 -30.61
N ALA A 151 -9.22 -1.96 -29.76
CA ALA A 151 -10.37 -1.14 -30.17
C ALA A 151 -9.91 0.12 -30.90
N GLY A 152 -8.74 0.67 -30.60
CA GLY A 152 -8.13 1.80 -31.28
C GLY A 152 -8.90 3.11 -31.16
N THR A 153 -9.86 3.18 -30.24
CA THR A 153 -10.74 4.35 -30.07
C THR A 153 -10.71 4.83 -28.63
N SER A 154 -10.80 6.14 -28.46
CA SER A 154 -10.91 6.79 -27.14
C SER A 154 -11.73 8.09 -27.27
N PRO A 155 -12.13 8.70 -26.15
CA PRO A 155 -12.63 10.07 -26.18
C PRO A 155 -11.58 11.00 -26.82
N LYS A 156 -12.05 12.06 -27.47
CA LYS A 156 -11.19 13.15 -27.93
C LYS A 156 -10.91 14.12 -26.81
N PHE A 157 -9.64 14.47 -26.63
CA PHE A 157 -9.22 15.40 -25.58
C PHE A 157 -8.58 16.64 -26.19
N HIS A 158 -8.98 17.82 -25.76
CA HIS A 158 -8.23 19.03 -26.05
C HIS A 158 -6.87 19.00 -25.33
N MET A 159 -6.84 18.47 -24.08
CA MET A 159 -5.61 18.33 -23.30
C MET A 159 -5.63 16.98 -22.57
N LEU A 160 -4.54 16.24 -22.71
CA LEU A 160 -4.25 14.98 -22.01
C LEU A 160 -3.02 15.19 -21.11
N ILE A 161 -3.19 14.97 -19.82
CA ILE A 161 -2.10 15.00 -18.83
C ILE A 161 -1.92 13.57 -18.32
N ILE A 162 -0.70 13.05 -18.43
CA ILE A 162 -0.30 11.76 -17.86
C ILE A 162 0.61 12.06 -16.68
N ASP A 163 0.13 11.81 -15.49
CA ASP A 163 0.85 12.02 -14.24
C ASP A 163 1.51 10.73 -13.75
N GLU A 164 2.62 10.84 -13.02
CA GLU A 164 3.48 9.72 -12.62
C GLU A 164 3.89 8.86 -13.85
N ALA A 165 4.18 9.50 -14.97
CA ALA A 165 4.40 8.82 -16.24
C ALA A 165 5.63 7.88 -16.21
N GLN A 166 6.62 8.12 -15.33
CA GLN A 166 7.76 7.25 -15.13
C GLN A 166 7.39 5.85 -14.59
N ASP A 167 6.18 5.69 -14.05
CA ASP A 167 5.71 4.41 -13.50
C ASP A 167 4.88 3.59 -14.50
N LEU A 168 4.64 4.11 -15.69
CA LEU A 168 3.87 3.39 -16.69
C LEU A 168 4.65 2.19 -17.24
N ALA A 169 4.00 1.04 -17.24
CA ALA A 169 4.52 -0.16 -17.87
C ALA A 169 4.44 -0.10 -19.41
N PRO A 170 5.24 -0.90 -20.16
CA PRO A 170 5.27 -0.86 -21.62
C PRO A 170 3.90 -0.96 -22.28
N ILE A 171 3.03 -1.84 -21.81
CA ILE A 171 1.66 -1.96 -22.34
C ILE A 171 0.82 -0.70 -22.12
N GLN A 172 1.01 -0.01 -20.98
CA GLN A 172 0.33 1.26 -20.71
C GLN A 172 0.89 2.39 -21.59
N TRP A 173 2.20 2.41 -21.81
CA TRP A 173 2.82 3.31 -22.78
C TRP A 173 2.28 3.08 -24.18
N LYS A 174 2.07 1.81 -24.57
CA LYS A 174 1.45 1.49 -25.86
C LYS A 174 0.01 2.02 -25.93
N MET A 175 -0.81 1.84 -24.89
CA MET A 175 -2.15 2.41 -24.83
C MET A 175 -2.12 3.94 -24.99
N VAL A 176 -1.21 4.62 -24.31
CA VAL A 176 -1.05 6.07 -24.39
C VAL A 176 -0.65 6.49 -25.80
N LYS A 177 0.43 5.92 -26.34
CA LYS A 177 1.01 6.33 -27.61
C LYS A 177 0.13 5.99 -28.82
N ASP A 178 -0.46 4.79 -28.83
CA ASP A 178 -1.19 4.28 -30.00
C ASP A 178 -2.66 4.75 -30.03
N VAL A 179 -3.24 5.04 -28.86
CA VAL A 179 -4.68 5.35 -28.81
C VAL A 179 -4.97 6.74 -28.25
N LEU A 180 -4.38 7.12 -27.09
CA LEU A 180 -4.75 8.38 -26.43
C LEU A 180 -4.09 9.59 -27.12
N VAL A 181 -2.82 9.52 -27.43
CA VAL A 181 -2.08 10.61 -28.09
C VAL A 181 -2.70 11.03 -29.42
N PRO A 182 -3.05 10.09 -30.35
CA PRO A 182 -3.69 10.45 -31.61
C PRO A 182 -5.08 11.12 -31.47
N ASN A 183 -5.73 10.95 -30.31
CA ASN A 183 -7.02 11.53 -30.00
C ASN A 183 -6.92 12.76 -29.08
N SER A 184 -5.73 13.35 -28.94
CA SER A 184 -5.47 14.51 -28.09
C SER A 184 -4.78 15.62 -28.85
N GLU A 185 -5.19 16.88 -28.63
CA GLU A 185 -4.57 18.04 -29.29
C GLU A 185 -3.25 18.44 -28.60
N HIS A 186 -3.27 18.41 -27.25
CA HIS A 186 -2.10 18.71 -26.42
C HIS A 186 -1.86 17.56 -25.46
N VAL A 187 -0.61 17.12 -25.33
CA VAL A 187 -0.23 16.03 -24.43
C VAL A 187 0.91 16.47 -23.53
N TYR A 188 0.74 16.25 -22.21
CA TYR A 188 1.73 16.53 -21.19
C TYR A 188 2.03 15.26 -20.40
N TYR A 189 3.30 14.97 -20.22
CA TYR A 189 3.79 13.91 -19.35
C TYR A 189 4.43 14.55 -18.12
N ALA A 190 3.84 14.34 -16.95
CA ALA A 190 4.41 14.75 -15.67
C ALA A 190 4.99 13.55 -14.94
N GLY A 191 6.15 13.74 -14.32
CA GLY A 191 6.80 12.67 -13.58
C GLY A 191 8.22 13.01 -13.17
N ASP A 192 8.81 12.13 -12.40
CA ASP A 192 10.19 12.21 -11.93
C ASP A 192 10.88 10.87 -12.16
N ASP A 193 11.82 10.83 -13.09
CA ASP A 193 12.57 9.62 -13.45
C ASP A 193 13.39 9.05 -12.28
N ASP A 194 13.84 9.91 -11.35
CA ASP A 194 14.50 9.48 -10.13
C ASP A 194 13.54 8.79 -9.13
N GLN A 195 12.23 8.87 -9.36
CA GLN A 195 11.19 8.16 -8.60
C GLN A 195 10.61 6.92 -9.31
N ALA A 196 11.21 6.45 -10.41
CA ALA A 196 10.81 5.24 -11.12
C ALA A 196 11.25 3.98 -10.35
N ILE A 197 10.42 3.48 -9.44
CA ILE A 197 10.76 2.37 -8.54
C ILE A 197 10.05 1.05 -8.86
N TYR A 198 9.30 0.97 -9.95
CA TYR A 198 8.51 -0.22 -10.32
C TYR A 198 9.14 -1.04 -11.46
N SER A 199 10.48 -1.01 -11.61
CA SER A 199 11.19 -1.82 -12.63
C SER A 199 10.89 -3.32 -12.49
N TRP A 200 10.72 -3.82 -11.27
CA TRP A 200 10.31 -5.19 -10.97
C TRP A 200 8.90 -5.55 -11.52
N MET A 201 8.09 -4.56 -11.88
CA MET A 201 6.81 -4.74 -12.59
C MET A 201 6.97 -4.62 -14.12
N GLY A 202 8.18 -4.55 -14.63
CA GLY A 202 8.47 -4.37 -16.06
C GLY A 202 8.50 -2.93 -16.54
N VAL A 203 8.44 -1.94 -15.63
CA VAL A 203 8.57 -0.53 -15.97
C VAL A 203 10.00 -0.24 -16.44
N ASP A 204 10.14 0.45 -17.56
CA ASP A 204 11.42 0.96 -18.06
C ASP A 204 11.34 2.50 -18.14
N VAL A 205 12.13 3.15 -17.31
CA VAL A 205 12.20 4.62 -17.21
C VAL A 205 12.58 5.29 -18.55
N LYS A 206 13.24 4.56 -19.46
CA LYS A 206 13.58 5.07 -20.80
C LYS A 206 12.35 5.49 -21.60
N HIS A 207 11.21 4.82 -21.41
CA HIS A 207 9.97 5.22 -22.07
C HIS A 207 9.53 6.63 -21.69
N PHE A 208 9.70 7.00 -20.42
CA PHE A 208 9.42 8.34 -19.91
C PHE A 208 10.44 9.35 -20.41
N LEU A 209 11.74 9.05 -20.28
CA LEU A 209 12.82 9.94 -20.71
C LEU A 209 12.74 10.29 -22.21
N GLN A 210 12.19 9.40 -23.02
CA GLN A 210 12.03 9.54 -24.47
C GLN A 210 10.63 10.00 -24.91
N ALA A 211 9.73 10.26 -23.97
CA ALA A 211 8.32 10.54 -24.27
C ALA A 211 8.13 11.89 -24.99
N SER A 212 8.96 12.89 -24.73
CA SER A 212 8.90 14.21 -25.34
C SER A 212 10.29 14.79 -25.58
N HIS A 213 10.42 15.60 -26.63
CA HIS A 213 11.62 16.39 -26.90
C HIS A 213 11.61 17.74 -26.18
N GLN A 214 10.44 18.23 -25.80
CA GLN A 214 10.29 19.45 -25.00
C GLN A 214 10.15 19.08 -23.54
N LYS A 215 11.03 19.61 -22.71
CA LYS A 215 11.07 19.35 -21.27
C LYS A 215 11.01 20.66 -20.49
N ILE A 216 10.21 20.66 -19.44
CA ILE A 216 10.12 21.74 -18.46
C ILE A 216 10.48 21.13 -17.12
N LEU A 217 11.53 21.65 -16.49
CA LEU A 217 11.91 21.23 -15.15
C LEU A 217 11.19 22.08 -14.11
N LEU A 218 10.60 21.40 -13.12
CA LEU A 218 10.05 22.04 -11.93
C LEU A 218 11.16 22.06 -10.87
N GLU A 219 11.90 23.15 -10.83
CA GLU A 219 13.16 23.25 -10.07
C GLU A 219 12.94 23.31 -8.55
N LYS A 220 11.80 23.80 -8.08
CA LYS A 220 11.59 24.05 -6.64
C LYS A 220 10.83 22.92 -5.95
N SER A 221 11.43 22.33 -4.93
CA SER A 221 10.74 21.44 -4.00
C SER A 221 9.92 22.24 -2.98
N HIS A 222 8.71 21.76 -2.68
CA HIS A 222 7.88 22.29 -1.60
C HIS A 222 7.82 21.35 -0.38
N ARG A 223 8.67 20.31 -0.37
CA ARG A 223 8.66 19.29 0.67
C ARG A 223 10.02 19.06 1.32
N VAL A 224 11.05 18.87 0.53
CA VAL A 224 12.34 18.35 1.00
C VAL A 224 13.24 19.47 1.49
N PRO A 225 13.67 19.46 2.78
CA PRO A 225 14.60 20.41 3.35
C PRO A 225 16.02 20.22 2.84
N ASN A 226 16.86 21.25 3.04
CA ASN A 226 18.20 21.34 2.49
C ASN A 226 19.14 20.16 2.87
N HIS A 227 19.23 19.80 4.15
CA HIS A 227 20.13 18.71 4.57
C HIS A 227 19.67 17.34 4.04
N ILE A 228 18.35 17.12 3.94
CA ILE A 228 17.81 15.88 3.39
C ILE A 228 18.05 15.83 1.87
N HIS A 229 17.92 16.98 1.20
CA HIS A 229 18.22 17.11 -0.22
C HIS A 229 19.65 16.68 -0.53
N ALA A 230 20.64 17.18 0.23
CA ALA A 230 22.05 16.85 0.00
C ALA A 230 22.32 15.33 0.08
N TRP A 231 21.68 14.62 1.01
CA TRP A 231 21.77 13.15 1.09
C TRP A 231 21.07 12.45 -0.06
N ALA A 232 19.91 12.95 -0.47
CA ALA A 232 19.17 12.41 -1.61
C ALA A 232 19.94 12.61 -2.93
N GLU A 233 20.63 13.74 -3.09
CA GLU A 233 21.46 14.07 -4.26
C GLU A 233 22.65 13.10 -4.40
N ASN A 234 23.32 12.76 -3.31
CA ASN A 234 24.40 11.75 -3.31
C ASN A 234 23.95 10.40 -3.87
N ILE A 235 22.68 10.03 -3.69
CA ILE A 235 22.14 8.79 -4.27
C ILE A 235 21.87 8.98 -5.76
N THR A 236 21.23 10.08 -6.14
CA THR A 236 20.84 10.29 -7.55
C THR A 236 22.04 10.49 -8.46
N ASP A 237 23.15 11.03 -7.96
CA ASP A 237 24.40 11.20 -8.71
C ASP A 237 25.03 9.86 -9.13
N GLN A 238 24.70 8.78 -8.45
CA GLN A 238 25.15 7.43 -8.77
C GLN A 238 24.23 6.72 -9.78
N ILE A 239 23.09 7.30 -10.17
CA ILE A 239 22.15 6.72 -11.15
C ILE A 239 22.69 6.99 -12.56
N SER A 240 22.87 5.93 -13.34
CA SER A 240 23.45 6.03 -14.67
C SER A 240 22.45 6.51 -15.73
N ILE A 241 21.19 6.04 -15.65
CA ILE A 241 20.13 6.34 -16.61
C ILE A 241 19.14 7.30 -15.99
N ARG A 242 19.36 8.59 -16.13
CA ARG A 242 18.49 9.64 -15.61
C ARG A 242 18.58 10.94 -16.42
N GLU A 243 17.58 11.80 -16.29
CA GLU A 243 17.71 13.20 -16.70
C GLU A 243 18.51 13.95 -15.64
N LYS A 244 19.60 14.58 -16.07
CA LYS A 244 20.35 15.45 -15.16
C LYS A 244 19.54 16.72 -14.89
N LYS A 245 19.16 16.90 -13.67
CA LYS A 245 18.34 18.03 -13.21
C LYS A 245 18.89 18.53 -11.88
N GLU A 246 18.93 19.85 -11.76
CA GLU A 246 19.16 20.52 -10.50
C GLU A 246 17.81 20.96 -9.95
N TRP A 247 17.55 20.68 -8.69
CA TRP A 247 16.35 21.15 -8.03
C TRP A 247 16.69 21.77 -6.67
N VAL A 248 15.90 22.76 -6.29
CA VAL A 248 16.13 23.59 -5.11
C VAL A 248 15.30 23.06 -3.96
N PRO A 249 15.89 22.72 -2.81
CA PRO A 249 15.16 22.32 -1.61
C PRO A 249 14.32 23.46 -1.04
N THR A 250 13.53 23.18 -0.01
CA THR A 250 12.86 24.23 0.78
C THR A 250 13.90 25.06 1.54
N GLU A 251 13.49 26.23 2.02
CA GLU A 251 14.36 27.12 2.83
C GLU A 251 14.67 26.53 4.22
N GLU A 252 13.92 25.52 4.65
CA GLU A 252 14.15 24.83 5.91
C GLU A 252 15.44 24.01 5.86
N LYS A 253 16.19 23.99 6.96
CA LYS A 253 17.42 23.20 7.03
C LYS A 253 17.16 21.71 7.04
N GLY A 254 16.12 21.28 7.78
CA GLY A 254 15.88 19.88 8.09
C GLY A 254 16.93 19.28 9.00
N MET A 255 16.72 18.07 9.45
CA MET A 255 17.68 17.33 10.28
C MET A 255 17.90 15.93 9.71
N VAL A 256 19.14 15.46 9.72
CA VAL A 256 19.50 14.08 9.38
C VAL A 256 20.31 13.50 10.52
N THR A 257 19.87 12.40 11.09
CA THR A 257 20.53 11.72 12.22
C THR A 257 20.72 10.24 11.92
N TRP A 258 21.76 9.65 12.51
CA TRP A 258 22.10 8.25 12.36
C TRP A 258 21.89 7.49 13.67
N HIS A 259 21.39 6.27 13.57
CA HIS A 259 21.10 5.40 14.71
C HIS A 259 21.49 3.95 14.38
N ASN A 260 21.87 3.20 15.41
CA ASN A 260 22.18 1.78 15.26
C ASN A 260 20.90 0.91 15.26
N ASP A 261 19.87 1.34 15.96
CA ASP A 261 18.60 0.62 16.04
C ASP A 261 17.41 1.60 15.98
N ILE A 262 16.28 1.11 15.47
CA ILE A 262 15.03 1.90 15.43
C ILE A 262 14.57 2.35 16.83
N LEU A 263 14.94 1.60 17.86
CA LEU A 263 14.57 1.90 19.24
C LEU A 263 15.42 3.03 19.85
N ASP A 264 16.52 3.42 19.21
CA ASP A 264 17.32 4.59 19.60
C ASP A 264 16.63 5.91 19.18
N VAL A 265 15.62 5.83 18.32
CA VAL A 265 14.84 6.99 17.88
C VAL A 265 13.74 7.31 18.89
N ASP A 266 13.71 8.56 19.37
CA ASP A 266 12.66 9.02 20.27
C ASP A 266 11.35 9.32 19.52
N MET A 267 10.49 8.33 19.43
CA MET A 267 9.18 8.45 18.77
C MET A 267 8.02 8.69 19.75
N ARG A 268 8.26 9.29 20.92
CA ARG A 268 7.18 9.55 21.89
C ARG A 268 6.18 10.57 21.41
N GLU A 269 6.62 11.52 20.59
CA GLU A 269 5.78 12.57 20.02
C GLU A 269 5.97 12.67 18.50
N GLY A 270 5.12 13.45 17.84
CA GLY A 270 5.18 13.68 16.41
C GLY A 270 4.56 12.58 15.53
N GLU A 271 4.46 12.87 14.25
CA GLU A 271 4.02 11.95 13.21
C GLU A 271 5.24 11.26 12.59
N TRP A 272 5.18 9.93 12.49
CA TRP A 272 6.30 9.10 12.05
C TRP A 272 5.93 8.18 10.91
N LEU A 273 6.81 8.13 9.91
CA LEU A 273 6.76 7.15 8.84
C LEU A 273 8.04 6.30 8.90
N ILE A 274 7.90 5.04 9.26
CA ILE A 274 9.01 4.09 9.32
C ILE A 274 9.05 3.31 8.01
N LEU A 275 10.16 3.42 7.30
CA LEU A 275 10.35 2.88 5.97
C LEU A 275 11.36 1.73 5.97
N THR A 276 11.01 0.69 5.24
CA THR A 276 11.86 -0.50 5.06
C THR A 276 11.90 -0.91 3.59
N ARG A 277 12.98 -1.58 3.18
CA ARG A 277 13.11 -2.07 1.80
C ARG A 277 12.12 -3.22 1.51
N THR A 278 11.88 -4.10 2.48
CA THR A 278 11.05 -5.31 2.28
C THR A 278 10.05 -5.52 3.42
N ASN A 279 8.97 -6.28 3.13
CA ASN A 279 8.00 -6.69 4.15
C ASN A 279 8.63 -7.53 5.27
N TYR A 280 9.66 -8.32 4.96
CA TYR A 280 10.37 -9.10 5.97
C TYR A 280 11.02 -8.22 7.04
N ILE A 281 11.72 -7.15 6.61
CA ILE A 281 12.33 -6.19 7.52
C ILE A 281 11.26 -5.42 8.30
N ALA A 282 10.20 -5.00 7.62
CA ALA A 282 9.08 -4.33 8.28
C ALA A 282 8.43 -5.18 9.39
N ASN A 283 8.32 -6.50 9.18
CA ASN A 283 7.79 -7.39 10.22
C ASN A 283 8.70 -7.44 11.45
N LYS A 284 10.03 -7.43 11.26
CA LYS A 284 10.99 -7.33 12.37
C LYS A 284 10.84 -6.02 13.14
N VAL A 285 10.68 -4.91 12.44
CA VAL A 285 10.42 -3.60 13.05
C VAL A 285 9.11 -3.61 13.83
N CYS A 286 8.03 -4.11 13.24
CA CYS A 286 6.74 -4.23 13.91
C CYS A 286 6.82 -5.07 15.20
N HIS A 287 7.66 -6.11 15.22
CA HIS A 287 7.89 -6.91 16.42
C HIS A 287 8.56 -6.08 17.51
N LYS A 288 9.67 -5.41 17.19
CA LYS A 288 10.38 -4.52 18.13
C LYS A 288 9.46 -3.42 18.69
N LEU A 289 8.69 -2.76 17.84
CA LEU A 289 7.75 -1.72 18.26
C LEU A 289 6.65 -2.26 19.19
N ARG A 290 6.18 -3.49 18.97
CA ARG A 290 5.21 -4.14 19.88
C ARG A 290 5.82 -4.44 21.23
N GLU A 291 7.03 -4.95 21.28
CA GLU A 291 7.74 -5.25 22.55
C GLU A 291 7.92 -3.98 23.38
N GLU A 292 8.27 -2.87 22.73
CA GLU A 292 8.41 -1.57 23.36
C GLU A 292 7.08 -0.84 23.65
N GLY A 293 5.97 -1.39 23.18
CA GLY A 293 4.65 -0.86 23.46
C GLY A 293 4.24 0.36 22.62
N TYR A 294 4.79 0.55 21.45
CA TYR A 294 4.31 1.53 20.48
C TYR A 294 3.03 1.05 19.79
N ILE A 295 2.05 1.93 19.63
CA ILE A 295 0.90 1.69 18.75
C ILE A 295 1.22 2.25 17.37
N PHE A 296 1.02 1.44 16.35
CA PHE A 296 1.30 1.82 14.98
C PHE A 296 0.29 1.23 14.00
N TRP A 297 0.25 1.82 12.83
CA TRP A 297 -0.44 1.30 11.65
C TRP A 297 0.58 0.64 10.73
N ARG A 298 0.28 -0.58 10.30
CA ARG A 298 1.07 -1.29 9.28
C ARG A 298 0.36 -1.20 7.94
N GLU A 299 1.02 -0.65 6.96
CA GLU A 299 0.44 -0.52 5.62
C GLU A 299 0.11 -1.89 5.02
N GLY A 300 -1.18 -2.09 4.67
CA GLY A 300 -1.71 -3.35 4.15
C GLY A 300 -2.13 -4.38 5.22
N GLU A 301 -1.85 -4.16 6.50
CA GLU A 301 -2.24 -5.05 7.59
C GLU A 301 -3.16 -4.38 8.63
N GLY A 302 -3.09 -3.05 8.76
CA GLY A 302 -3.90 -2.27 9.69
C GLY A 302 -3.20 -1.98 11.03
N TRP A 303 -4.00 -1.72 12.04
CA TRP A 303 -3.53 -1.38 13.38
C TRP A 303 -2.78 -2.53 14.06
N SER A 304 -1.71 -2.20 14.76
CA SER A 304 -0.89 -3.16 15.55
C SER A 304 -1.68 -3.90 16.64
N VAL A 305 -2.81 -3.35 17.05
CA VAL A 305 -3.81 -3.98 17.92
C VAL A 305 -5.21 -3.62 17.41
N SER A 306 -6.15 -4.54 17.50
CA SER A 306 -7.54 -4.30 17.09
C SER A 306 -8.17 -3.17 17.89
N LEU A 307 -8.69 -2.15 17.22
CA LEU A 307 -9.43 -1.05 17.86
C LEU A 307 -10.63 -1.56 18.68
N ASN A 308 -11.27 -2.64 18.24
CA ASN A 308 -12.37 -3.25 18.99
C ASN A 308 -11.93 -3.82 20.36
N ILE A 309 -10.69 -4.34 20.45
CA ILE A 309 -10.14 -4.78 21.74
C ILE A 309 -9.93 -3.58 22.65
N LEU A 310 -9.38 -2.51 22.12
CA LEU A 310 -9.14 -1.29 22.88
C LEU A 310 -10.46 -0.67 23.36
N LEU A 311 -11.46 -0.60 22.49
CA LEU A 311 -12.83 -0.16 22.86
C LEU A 311 -13.42 -1.06 23.95
N ALA A 312 -13.27 -2.38 23.83
CA ALA A 312 -13.78 -3.30 24.87
C ALA A 312 -13.13 -3.07 26.23
N ILE A 313 -11.84 -2.73 26.25
CA ILE A 313 -11.13 -2.38 27.49
C ILE A 313 -11.65 -1.07 28.08
N GLU A 314 -11.83 -0.04 27.26
CA GLU A 314 -12.36 1.27 27.72
C GLU A 314 -13.80 1.17 28.18
N VAL A 315 -14.63 0.34 27.55
CA VAL A 315 -15.99 0.01 28.02
C VAL A 315 -15.91 -0.60 29.39
N TRP A 316 -15.05 -1.59 29.61
CA TRP A 316 -14.90 -2.20 30.94
C TRP A 316 -14.45 -1.19 32.01
N ILE A 317 -13.47 -0.34 31.69
CA ILE A 317 -12.99 0.70 32.60
C ILE A 317 -14.11 1.71 32.95
N SER A 318 -14.94 2.06 31.98
CA SER A 318 -16.11 2.93 32.22
C SER A 318 -17.13 2.28 33.13
N LEU A 319 -17.47 1.01 32.89
CA LEU A 319 -18.38 0.23 33.76
C LEU A 319 -17.82 0.06 35.18
N GLN A 320 -16.51 -0.15 35.33
CA GLN A 320 -15.84 -0.22 36.63
C GLN A 320 -15.99 1.07 37.44
N LYS A 321 -15.97 2.22 36.76
CA LYS A 321 -16.15 3.55 37.36
C LYS A 321 -17.61 3.91 37.59
N GLY A 322 -18.55 2.97 37.40
CA GLY A 322 -19.98 3.17 37.54
C GLY A 322 -20.63 4.01 36.44
N ARG A 323 -19.91 4.27 35.34
CA ARG A 323 -20.44 5.03 34.18
C ARG A 323 -21.35 4.13 33.35
N ALA A 324 -22.39 4.73 32.80
CA ALA A 324 -23.22 4.07 31.80
C ALA A 324 -22.56 4.12 30.41
N VAL A 325 -22.88 3.16 29.56
CA VAL A 325 -22.27 2.93 28.23
C VAL A 325 -23.36 2.65 27.21
N GLU A 326 -23.18 3.18 26.01
CA GLU A 326 -24.08 3.00 24.90
C GLU A 326 -24.14 1.54 24.40
N PRO A 327 -25.30 1.08 23.90
CA PRO A 327 -25.50 -0.30 23.43
C PRO A 327 -24.53 -0.72 22.34
N ASN A 328 -24.19 0.18 21.41
CA ASN A 328 -23.27 -0.13 20.32
C ASN A 328 -21.87 -0.50 20.81
N LEU A 329 -21.37 0.19 21.83
CA LEU A 329 -20.10 -0.13 22.48
C LEU A 329 -20.19 -1.45 23.27
N LEU A 330 -21.34 -1.73 23.89
CA LEU A 330 -21.60 -2.98 24.59
C LEU A 330 -21.69 -4.18 23.62
N LYS A 331 -22.19 -3.98 22.39
CA LYS A 331 -22.15 -5.00 21.32
C LYS A 331 -20.70 -5.38 20.95
N VAL A 332 -19.80 -4.41 20.93
CA VAL A 332 -18.36 -4.66 20.72
C VAL A 332 -17.76 -5.40 21.92
N PHE A 333 -17.99 -4.88 23.13
CA PHE A 333 -17.50 -5.46 24.36
C PHE A 333 -17.92 -6.92 24.53
N ALA A 334 -19.18 -7.25 24.26
CA ALA A 334 -19.74 -8.59 24.37
C ALA A 334 -18.96 -9.65 23.60
N LYS A 335 -18.32 -9.27 22.48
CA LYS A 335 -17.53 -10.21 21.65
C LYS A 335 -16.28 -10.72 22.35
N PHE A 336 -15.74 -9.93 23.29
CA PHE A 336 -14.48 -10.21 23.97
C PHE A 336 -14.64 -10.71 25.41
N ILE A 337 -15.85 -10.69 26.01
CA ILE A 337 -16.07 -11.15 27.40
C ILE A 337 -15.65 -12.62 27.51
N ASP A 338 -14.97 -12.94 28.62
CA ASP A 338 -14.65 -14.33 28.93
C ASP A 338 -15.92 -15.18 29.07
N PRO A 339 -16.02 -16.36 28.46
CA PRO A 339 -17.21 -17.21 28.53
C PRO A 339 -17.62 -17.65 29.93
N SER A 340 -16.73 -17.64 30.91
CA SER A 340 -17.06 -17.96 32.31
C SER A 340 -17.89 -16.88 32.97
N LEU A 341 -17.82 -15.65 32.46
CA LEU A 341 -18.50 -14.49 33.06
C LEU A 341 -19.86 -14.17 32.45
N ILE A 342 -20.20 -14.78 31.31
CA ILE A 342 -21.48 -14.55 30.63
C ILE A 342 -21.92 -15.79 29.84
N THR A 343 -23.19 -16.15 29.96
CA THR A 343 -23.76 -17.24 29.15
C THR A 343 -23.93 -16.81 27.68
N ARG A 344 -24.12 -17.79 26.78
CA ARG A 344 -24.42 -17.51 25.36
C ARG A 344 -25.73 -16.70 25.23
N ALA A 345 -26.76 -17.01 26.03
CA ALA A 345 -28.01 -16.24 26.07
C ALA A 345 -27.81 -14.81 26.58
N GLY A 346 -27.03 -14.62 27.64
CA GLY A 346 -26.69 -13.31 28.19
C GLY A 346 -25.91 -12.45 27.20
N ARG A 347 -24.96 -13.06 26.47
CA ARG A 347 -24.21 -12.37 25.40
C ARG A 347 -25.12 -11.90 24.26
N LYS A 348 -26.10 -12.75 23.88
CA LYS A 348 -27.10 -12.38 22.88
C LYS A 348 -28.01 -11.25 23.41
N ALA A 349 -28.43 -11.32 24.67
CA ALA A 349 -29.22 -10.25 25.31
C ALA A 349 -28.46 -8.91 25.32
N MET A 350 -27.17 -8.92 25.66
CA MET A 350 -26.31 -7.73 25.60
C MET A 350 -26.20 -7.14 24.18
N GLY A 351 -26.21 -7.98 23.15
CA GLY A 351 -26.21 -7.53 21.75
C GLY A 351 -27.54 -6.93 21.28
N ASN A 352 -28.63 -7.17 22.01
CA ASN A 352 -30.00 -6.74 21.67
C ASN A 352 -30.54 -5.67 22.63
N LEU A 353 -29.70 -4.98 23.36
CA LEU A 353 -30.09 -3.87 24.22
C LEU A 353 -30.70 -2.72 23.39
N VAL A 354 -31.61 -1.97 23.97
CA VAL A 354 -32.32 -0.86 23.31
C VAL A 354 -31.35 0.28 23.03
N ASP A 355 -31.33 0.78 21.81
CA ASP A 355 -30.31 1.72 21.33
C ASP A 355 -30.40 3.12 21.96
N ASP A 356 -31.55 3.54 22.48
CA ASP A 356 -31.74 4.88 23.07
C ASP A 356 -31.46 4.96 24.58
N LEU A 357 -30.92 3.90 25.17
CA LEU A 357 -30.63 3.83 26.62
C LEU A 357 -29.14 3.54 26.83
N GLU A 358 -28.61 4.09 27.93
CA GLU A 358 -27.28 3.75 28.42
C GLU A 358 -27.35 2.73 29.58
N TYR A 359 -26.38 1.84 29.66
CA TYR A 359 -26.38 0.74 30.61
C TYR A 359 -25.11 0.75 31.48
N ASN A 360 -25.27 0.70 32.77
CA ASN A 360 -24.19 0.50 33.73
C ASN A 360 -23.97 -0.98 34.07
N LEU A 361 -23.00 -1.27 34.92
CA LEU A 361 -22.64 -2.63 35.29
C LEU A 361 -23.81 -3.40 35.97
N ASP A 362 -24.61 -2.74 36.80
CA ASP A 362 -25.74 -3.41 37.51
C ASP A 362 -26.88 -3.73 36.53
N HIS A 363 -27.15 -2.86 35.55
CA HIS A 363 -28.06 -3.19 34.46
C HIS A 363 -27.61 -4.44 33.70
N LEU A 364 -26.31 -4.58 33.40
CA LEU A 364 -25.79 -5.75 32.71
C LEU A 364 -25.85 -7.03 33.54
N LYS A 365 -25.64 -6.95 34.83
CA LYS A 365 -25.82 -8.09 35.74
C LYS A 365 -27.28 -8.58 35.73
N ASN A 366 -28.22 -7.66 35.85
CA ASN A 366 -29.65 -7.98 35.94
C ASN A 366 -30.25 -8.45 34.62
N LEU A 367 -29.92 -7.76 33.52
CA LEU A 367 -30.53 -8.03 32.19
C LEU A 367 -29.81 -9.14 31.41
N CYS A 368 -28.51 -9.28 31.57
CA CYS A 368 -27.67 -10.16 30.77
C CYS A 368 -27.04 -11.30 31.60
N GLY A 369 -27.22 -11.33 32.92
CA GLY A 369 -26.57 -12.30 33.79
C GLY A 369 -25.04 -12.18 33.78
N PHE A 370 -24.49 -10.97 33.60
CA PHE A 370 -23.06 -10.72 33.58
C PHE A 370 -22.50 -10.85 35.01
N LYS A 371 -21.46 -11.69 35.20
CA LYS A 371 -20.97 -12.09 36.50
C LYS A 371 -19.76 -11.31 37.01
N ALA A 372 -19.23 -10.38 36.19
CA ALA A 372 -18.07 -9.59 36.58
C ALA A 372 -18.42 -8.58 37.65
N HIS A 373 -17.48 -8.27 38.51
CA HIS A 373 -17.59 -7.22 39.52
C HIS A 373 -16.51 -6.15 39.33
N ASN A 374 -16.75 -4.97 39.84
CA ASN A 374 -15.92 -3.78 39.57
C ASN A 374 -14.46 -3.86 40.05
N PHE A 375 -14.08 -4.85 40.85
CA PHE A 375 -12.68 -5.08 41.23
C PHE A 375 -11.90 -5.98 40.26
N MET A 376 -12.56 -6.56 39.27
CA MET A 376 -11.87 -7.42 38.29
C MET A 376 -11.13 -6.58 37.25
N GLY A 377 -9.83 -6.81 37.08
CA GLY A 377 -9.06 -6.21 36.00
C GLY A 377 -9.57 -6.67 34.62
N TRP A 378 -9.46 -5.81 33.62
CA TRP A 378 -9.88 -6.13 32.24
C TRP A 378 -9.23 -7.41 31.69
N GLN A 379 -8.01 -7.75 32.14
CA GLN A 379 -7.31 -8.97 31.80
C GLN A 379 -8.05 -10.26 32.20
N LYS A 380 -8.88 -10.18 33.21
CA LYS A 380 -9.72 -11.31 33.71
C LYS A 380 -11.13 -11.27 33.12
N VAL A 381 -11.58 -10.12 32.66
CA VAL A 381 -12.94 -9.94 32.09
C VAL A 381 -12.96 -10.24 30.60
N LEU A 382 -11.87 -9.93 29.90
CA LEU A 382 -11.77 -10.13 28.47
C LEU A 382 -10.94 -11.37 28.14
N LYS A 383 -11.43 -12.18 27.21
CA LYS A 383 -10.70 -13.34 26.69
C LYS A 383 -9.72 -12.87 25.61
N LEU A 384 -8.51 -12.57 26.00
CA LEU A 384 -7.41 -12.15 25.12
C LEU A 384 -6.23 -13.10 25.30
N SER A 385 -5.37 -13.23 24.25
CA SER A 385 -4.12 -13.97 24.38
C SER A 385 -3.14 -13.24 25.30
N GLU A 386 -2.24 -13.99 25.94
CA GLU A 386 -1.21 -13.43 26.81
C GLU A 386 -0.34 -12.39 26.10
N GLN A 387 -0.02 -12.63 24.81
CA GLN A 387 0.75 -11.70 23.99
C GLN A 387 0.03 -10.37 23.80
N VAL A 388 -1.27 -10.38 23.52
CA VAL A 388 -2.09 -9.17 23.37
C VAL A 388 -2.19 -8.43 24.71
N VAL A 389 -2.36 -9.16 25.81
CA VAL A 389 -2.40 -8.56 27.16
C VAL A 389 -1.06 -7.88 27.48
N ALA A 390 0.06 -8.56 27.27
CA ALA A 390 1.40 -8.01 27.52
C ALA A 390 1.63 -6.75 26.68
N TYR A 391 1.28 -6.79 25.41
CA TYR A 391 1.42 -5.64 24.51
C TYR A 391 0.58 -4.43 24.99
N ILE A 392 -0.70 -4.63 25.34
CA ILE A 392 -1.55 -3.54 25.80
C ILE A 392 -1.06 -2.97 27.15
N VAL A 393 -0.53 -3.81 28.04
CA VAL A 393 0.10 -3.33 29.27
C VAL A 393 1.32 -2.47 28.97
N SER A 394 2.14 -2.87 28.01
CA SER A 394 3.32 -2.09 27.57
C SER A 394 2.92 -0.74 26.95
N THR A 395 1.90 -0.73 26.06
CA THR A 395 1.40 0.52 25.46
C THR A 395 0.89 1.52 26.51
N ARG A 396 0.20 1.02 27.54
CA ARG A 396 -0.28 1.87 28.64
C ARG A 396 0.85 2.43 29.51
N ARG A 397 1.91 1.64 29.76
CA ARG A 397 3.09 2.12 30.49
C ARG A 397 3.82 3.22 29.73
N ARG A 398 3.86 3.13 28.40
CA ARG A 398 4.45 4.15 27.54
C ARG A 398 3.59 5.42 27.44
N GLY A 399 2.32 5.37 27.80
CA GLY A 399 1.40 6.50 27.69
C GLY A 399 0.86 6.73 26.27
N GLU A 400 0.93 5.71 25.39
CA GLU A 400 0.39 5.79 24.04
C GLU A 400 -1.12 6.10 24.06
N LYS A 401 -1.53 7.11 23.29
CA LYS A 401 -2.94 7.44 23.07
C LYS A 401 -3.57 6.42 22.13
N ILE A 402 -4.54 5.70 22.65
CA ILE A 402 -5.06 4.46 22.06
C ILE A 402 -6.08 4.70 20.95
N LEU A 403 -6.75 5.84 20.93
CA LEU A 403 -7.85 6.14 20.02
C LEU A 403 -7.61 7.50 19.34
N SER A 404 -6.81 7.50 18.28
CA SER A 404 -6.82 8.58 17.29
C SER A 404 -7.32 8.02 15.97
N GLU A 405 -8.03 8.82 15.19
CA GLU A 405 -8.48 8.42 13.85
C GLU A 405 -7.27 8.21 12.93
N ASP A 406 -6.22 9.02 13.10
CA ASP A 406 -4.98 8.92 12.33
C ASP A 406 -3.85 8.28 13.14
N PRO A 407 -3.14 7.30 12.56
CA PRO A 407 -2.02 6.66 13.20
C PRO A 407 -0.81 7.61 13.29
N ARG A 408 -0.35 7.85 14.50
CA ARG A 408 0.85 8.67 14.75
C ARG A 408 2.13 8.02 14.20
N ILE A 409 2.22 6.69 14.25
CA ILE A 409 3.32 5.90 13.69
C ILE A 409 2.79 5.00 12.59
N ARG A 410 3.35 5.15 11.40
CA ARG A 410 3.06 4.30 10.23
C ARG A 410 4.29 3.51 9.83
N VAL A 411 4.14 2.21 9.64
CA VAL A 411 5.21 1.32 9.15
C VAL A 411 4.86 0.85 7.74
N SER A 412 5.76 1.06 6.80
CA SER A 412 5.53 0.71 5.41
C SER A 412 6.82 0.25 4.72
N THR A 413 6.69 -0.42 3.59
CA THR A 413 7.81 -0.50 2.65
C THR A 413 7.92 0.80 1.87
N ILE A 414 9.13 1.14 1.39
CA ILE A 414 9.36 2.35 0.58
C ILE A 414 8.42 2.37 -0.64
N HIS A 415 8.22 1.23 -1.30
CA HIS A 415 7.33 1.13 -2.46
C HIS A 415 5.88 1.52 -2.15
N ARG A 416 5.33 1.03 -1.04
CA ARG A 416 3.96 1.34 -0.63
C ARG A 416 3.80 2.77 -0.10
N ALA A 417 4.89 3.34 0.42
CA ALA A 417 4.92 4.71 0.91
C ALA A 417 5.08 5.76 -0.21
N LYS A 418 5.27 5.34 -1.46
CA LYS A 418 5.35 6.27 -2.59
C LYS A 418 4.08 7.13 -2.66
N GLY A 419 4.25 8.45 -2.88
CA GLY A 419 3.16 9.42 -2.80
C GLY A 419 2.73 9.81 -1.37
N GLY A 420 3.32 9.19 -0.33
CA GLY A 420 3.15 9.59 1.06
C GLY A 420 4.29 10.48 1.55
N GLU A 421 4.08 11.13 2.70
CA GLU A 421 5.08 11.97 3.37
C GLU A 421 4.79 12.03 4.86
N ALA A 422 5.77 12.42 5.67
CA ALA A 422 5.62 12.67 7.09
C ALA A 422 6.63 13.72 7.57
N ASP A 423 6.34 14.35 8.70
CA ASP A 423 7.30 15.29 9.32
C ASP A 423 8.59 14.55 9.69
N ASN A 424 8.48 13.37 10.30
CA ASN A 424 9.61 12.54 10.70
C ASN A 424 9.60 11.21 9.94
N VAL A 425 10.71 10.87 9.32
CA VAL A 425 10.89 9.59 8.63
C VAL A 425 12.06 8.83 9.25
N ALA A 426 11.83 7.58 9.63
CA ALA A 426 12.88 6.65 9.98
C ALA A 426 13.06 5.62 8.86
N ILE A 427 14.23 5.57 8.24
CA ILE A 427 14.53 4.64 7.14
C ILE A 427 15.57 3.61 7.58
N LEU A 428 15.22 2.32 7.47
CA LEU A 428 16.12 1.22 7.81
C LEU A 428 16.93 0.85 6.57
N MET A 429 18.26 0.91 6.69
CA MET A 429 19.20 0.61 5.60
C MET A 429 19.38 -0.89 5.36
N ASP A 430 18.78 -1.76 6.17
CA ASP A 430 18.73 -3.21 5.91
C ASP A 430 18.05 -3.53 4.59
N SER A 431 18.59 -4.55 3.90
CA SER A 431 18.05 -5.06 2.65
C SER A 431 18.10 -6.59 2.60
N THR A 432 17.89 -7.16 1.44
CA THR A 432 18.03 -8.61 1.21
C THR A 432 19.11 -8.87 0.16
N LYS A 433 19.62 -10.11 0.14
CA LYS A 433 20.59 -10.54 -0.88
C LYS A 433 20.10 -10.23 -2.29
N ALA A 434 18.84 -10.54 -2.57
CA ALA A 434 18.24 -10.34 -3.89
C ALA A 434 18.22 -8.86 -4.32
N CYS A 435 18.04 -7.91 -3.39
CA CYS A 435 18.09 -6.49 -3.71
C CYS A 435 19.52 -5.99 -3.94
N VAL A 436 20.45 -6.43 -3.08
CA VAL A 436 21.88 -6.02 -3.17
C VAL A 436 22.55 -6.57 -4.43
N GLU A 437 22.21 -7.81 -4.82
CA GLU A 437 22.72 -8.48 -6.02
C GLU A 437 21.83 -8.24 -7.26
N SER A 438 20.90 -7.31 -7.21
CA SER A 438 20.06 -6.95 -8.37
C SER A 438 20.94 -6.44 -9.53
N GLU A 439 20.65 -6.86 -10.75
CA GLU A 439 21.30 -6.35 -11.95
C GLU A 439 20.97 -4.86 -12.20
N ASP A 440 19.78 -4.41 -11.77
CA ASP A 440 19.33 -3.02 -11.88
C ASP A 440 19.63 -2.25 -10.60
N GLN A 441 20.87 -1.83 -10.43
CA GLN A 441 21.30 -1.03 -9.29
C GLN A 441 20.73 0.40 -9.35
N ASP A 442 20.44 0.91 -10.53
CA ASP A 442 19.79 2.23 -10.67
C ASP A 442 18.38 2.22 -10.08
N ALA A 443 17.63 1.12 -10.28
CA ALA A 443 16.32 0.96 -9.64
C ALA A 443 16.42 0.90 -8.11
N GLU A 444 17.43 0.20 -7.56
CA GLU A 444 17.64 0.16 -6.10
C GLU A 444 17.97 1.56 -5.55
N ARG A 445 18.83 2.34 -6.21
CA ARG A 445 19.14 3.72 -5.82
C ARG A 445 17.89 4.59 -5.80
N ARG A 446 17.03 4.48 -6.82
CA ARG A 446 15.75 5.21 -6.85
C ARG A 446 14.84 4.85 -5.68
N VAL A 447 14.80 3.58 -5.26
CA VAL A 447 14.02 3.19 -4.09
C VAL A 447 14.49 3.95 -2.85
N TRP A 448 15.79 4.00 -2.61
CA TRP A 448 16.35 4.71 -1.45
C TRP A 448 16.15 6.23 -1.55
N TYR A 449 16.35 6.81 -2.72
CA TYR A 449 16.01 8.22 -2.99
C TYR A 449 14.56 8.54 -2.64
N VAL A 450 13.62 7.71 -3.11
CA VAL A 450 12.19 7.88 -2.79
C VAL A 450 11.97 7.81 -1.28
N GLY A 451 12.59 6.85 -0.59
CA GLY A 451 12.45 6.70 0.86
C GLY A 451 12.89 7.95 1.63
N MET A 452 14.07 8.48 1.31
CA MET A 452 14.63 9.66 1.98
C MET A 452 13.80 10.92 1.73
N THR A 453 13.34 11.11 0.51
CA THR A 453 12.57 12.29 0.12
C THR A 453 11.12 12.29 0.63
N ARG A 454 10.73 11.33 1.49
CA ARG A 454 9.43 11.35 2.20
C ARG A 454 9.43 12.25 3.42
N ALA A 455 10.60 12.62 3.92
CA ALA A 455 10.74 13.46 5.12
C ALA A 455 10.52 14.95 4.81
N LYS A 456 9.69 15.61 5.63
CA LYS A 456 9.45 17.05 5.56
C LYS A 456 10.33 17.85 6.54
N LYS A 457 10.75 17.24 7.66
CA LYS A 457 11.53 17.91 8.69
C LYS A 457 12.75 17.11 9.12
N GLU A 458 12.55 15.84 9.50
CA GLU A 458 13.59 15.02 10.09
C GLU A 458 13.70 13.67 9.37
N LEU A 459 14.93 13.28 9.05
CA LEU A 459 15.28 11.97 8.49
C LEU A 459 16.21 11.25 9.47
N HIS A 460 15.75 10.13 10.00
CA HIS A 460 16.51 9.25 10.87
C HIS A 460 16.94 8.02 10.07
N ILE A 461 18.24 7.89 9.87
CA ILE A 461 18.82 6.77 9.11
C ILE A 461 19.23 5.69 10.12
N ILE A 462 18.63 4.51 9.99
CA ILE A 462 18.97 3.38 10.85
C ILE A 462 19.96 2.50 10.10
N GLU A 463 21.16 2.37 10.63
CA GLU A 463 22.23 1.58 10.03
C GLU A 463 21.82 0.12 9.82
N LYS A 464 22.38 -0.52 8.80
CA LYS A 464 22.13 -1.93 8.54
C LYS A 464 22.62 -2.79 9.70
N SER A 465 21.75 -3.64 10.20
CA SER A 465 22.07 -4.58 11.28
C SER A 465 22.67 -5.89 10.80
N GLY A 466 22.56 -6.19 9.50
CA GLY A 466 22.93 -7.45 8.87
C GLY A 466 23.99 -7.28 7.76
N ARG A 467 24.28 -8.41 7.09
CA ARG A 467 25.24 -8.46 5.98
C ARG A 467 24.78 -7.66 4.76
N TYR A 468 23.47 -7.61 4.53
CA TYR A 468 22.87 -7.00 3.34
C TYR A 468 22.17 -5.70 3.69
N GLY A 469 22.53 -4.64 3.02
CA GLY A 469 21.97 -3.31 3.21
C GLY A 469 22.42 -2.37 2.10
N PHE A 470 21.92 -1.17 2.11
CA PHE A 470 22.35 -0.10 1.23
C PHE A 470 23.39 0.75 1.95
N ASP A 471 24.48 1.04 1.28
CA ASP A 471 25.54 1.94 1.77
C ASP A 471 25.38 3.30 1.07
N LEU A 472 25.30 4.38 1.87
CA LEU A 472 25.12 5.76 1.43
C LEU A 472 26.46 6.42 1.10
#